data_2168db704a0785585e34e283b7d63410
#
_entry.id   2168db704a0785585e34e283b7d63410
#
_cell.length_a   1.000
_cell.length_b   1.000
_cell.length_c   1.000
_cell.angle_alpha   90.00
_cell.angle_beta   90.00
_cell.angle_gamma   90.00
#
_symmetry.space_group_name_H-M   'P 1'
#
loop_
_entity.id
_entity.type
_entity.pdbx_description
1 polymer ?
#
loop_
_entity_poly.entity_id
_entity_poly.type
_entity_poly.pdbx_seq_one_letter_code
_entity_poly.pdbx_strand_id
1 'polypeptide(L)'
;MRLIAVTLLATLFALPAAAEEKPVELKKAPGLDKVEANCAACHSLDYIPMNSPFPNAALWDAEVAKMIKAFGAPISEADAKDIADYLKKNYGS
;
A
#
# COMPACT_ATOMS: atom_id res chain seq x y z
N MET A 1 -14.47 60.08 21.41
CA MET A 1 -13.65 58.88 21.46
C MET A 1 -14.36 57.73 20.83
N ARG A 2 -13.90 57.31 19.71
CA ARG A 2 -14.52 56.19 19.01
C ARG A 2 -13.54 55.04 18.99
N LEU A 3 -13.92 54.04 19.68
CA LEU A 3 -13.23 52.77 19.62
C LEU A 3 -13.59 52.10 18.29
N ILE A 4 -12.65 52.07 17.38
CA ILE A 4 -12.77 51.25 16.19
C ILE A 4 -12.35 49.85 16.60
N ALA A 5 -13.34 49.02 16.81
CA ALA A 5 -13.10 47.62 16.94
C ALA A 5 -12.65 47.11 15.58
N VAL A 6 -11.37 46.98 15.40
CA VAL A 6 -10.85 46.22 14.27
C VAL A 6 -11.07 44.77 14.56
N THR A 7 -12.17 44.28 14.05
CA THR A 7 -12.38 42.84 14.05
C THR A 7 -11.41 42.28 13.04
N LEU A 8 -10.28 41.81 13.52
CA LEU A 8 -9.37 41.00 12.75
C LEU A 8 -10.04 39.68 12.49
N LEU A 9 -10.69 39.59 11.34
CA LEU A 9 -11.21 38.32 10.89
C LEU A 9 -10.02 37.46 10.45
N ALA A 10 -9.46 36.75 11.38
CA ALA A 10 -8.51 35.72 11.06
C ALA A 10 -9.27 34.58 10.37
N THR A 11 -9.39 34.68 9.08
CA THR A 11 -9.80 33.53 8.27
C THR A 11 -8.71 32.52 8.35
N LEU A 12 -8.88 31.59 9.29
CA LEU A 12 -8.10 30.42 9.35
C LEU A 12 -8.50 29.55 8.15
N PHE A 13 -7.76 29.69 7.06
CA PHE A 13 -7.84 28.72 5.99
C PHE A 13 -7.17 27.45 6.52
N ALA A 14 -7.97 26.60 7.14
CA ALA A 14 -7.60 25.22 7.24
C ALA A 14 -7.62 24.69 5.81
N LEU A 15 -6.49 24.80 5.13
CA LEU A 15 -6.25 23.97 3.98
C LEU A 15 -6.43 22.54 4.45
N PRO A 16 -7.38 21.78 3.86
CA PRO A 16 -7.34 20.37 4.07
C PRO A 16 -5.93 19.97 3.68
N ALA A 17 -5.20 19.40 4.59
CA ALA A 17 -4.03 18.64 4.25
C ALA A 17 -4.56 17.47 3.43
N ALA A 18 -4.87 17.74 2.18
CA ALA A 18 -5.05 16.72 1.18
C ALA A 18 -3.65 16.19 0.93
N ALA A 19 -3.21 15.38 1.85
CA ALA A 19 -2.29 14.34 1.50
C ALA A 19 -3.09 13.42 0.58
N GLU A 20 -3.23 13.83 -0.66
CA GLU A 20 -3.56 12.89 -1.71
C GLU A 20 -2.37 11.94 -1.74
N GLU A 21 -2.50 10.88 -0.97
CA GLU A 21 -1.61 9.75 -1.12
C GLU A 21 -1.78 9.27 -2.55
N LYS A 22 -0.77 9.52 -3.35
CA LYS A 22 -0.75 8.93 -4.68
C LYS A 22 -0.82 7.43 -4.52
N PRO A 23 -1.76 6.76 -5.19
CA PRO A 23 -1.79 5.31 -5.17
C PRO A 23 -0.41 4.79 -5.56
N VAL A 24 0.09 3.85 -4.80
CA VAL A 24 1.36 3.20 -5.11
C VAL A 24 1.21 2.45 -6.42
N GLU A 25 2.06 2.77 -7.36
CA GLU A 25 2.16 2.01 -8.61
C GLU A 25 3.24 0.93 -8.45
N LEU A 26 2.78 -0.31 -8.50
CA LEU A 26 3.67 -1.45 -8.54
C LEU A 26 4.19 -1.69 -9.96
N LYS A 27 5.29 -2.43 -10.06
CA LYS A 27 5.88 -2.77 -11.36
C LYS A 27 4.87 -3.52 -12.22
N LYS A 28 4.70 -3.09 -13.46
CA LYS A 28 3.82 -3.74 -14.42
C LYS A 28 4.47 -5.01 -14.95
N ALA A 29 3.92 -6.15 -14.57
CA ALA A 29 4.43 -7.46 -14.92
C ALA A 29 3.33 -8.52 -14.73
N PRO A 30 3.48 -9.73 -15.25
CA PRO A 30 2.52 -10.81 -15.02
C PRO A 30 2.30 -11.07 -13.52
N GLY A 31 1.03 -11.17 -13.12
CA GLY A 31 0.62 -11.36 -11.73
C GLY A 31 0.22 -10.09 -10.99
N LEU A 32 0.48 -8.89 -11.54
CA LEU A 32 0.12 -7.63 -10.90
C LEU A 32 -1.37 -7.53 -10.62
N ASP A 33 -2.23 -7.94 -11.53
CA ASP A 33 -3.67 -7.94 -11.37
C ASP A 33 -4.12 -8.75 -10.14
N LYS A 34 -3.46 -9.86 -9.88
CA LYS A 34 -3.72 -10.70 -8.70
C LYS A 34 -3.27 -10.02 -7.41
N VAL A 35 -2.13 -9.35 -7.43
CA VAL A 35 -1.63 -8.59 -6.29
C VAL A 35 -2.60 -7.44 -5.97
N GLU A 36 -2.99 -6.66 -6.95
CA GLU A 36 -3.92 -5.54 -6.75
C GLU A 36 -5.27 -6.01 -6.24
N ALA A 37 -5.80 -7.11 -6.79
CA ALA A 37 -7.10 -7.63 -6.41
C ALA A 37 -7.14 -8.22 -5.00
N ASN A 38 -6.05 -8.84 -4.54
CA ASN A 38 -6.03 -9.60 -3.29
C ASN A 38 -5.34 -8.88 -2.14
N CYS A 39 -4.30 -8.10 -2.41
CA CYS A 39 -3.47 -7.52 -1.34
C CYS A 39 -4.00 -6.18 -0.84
N ALA A 40 -4.69 -5.41 -1.66
CA ALA A 40 -5.22 -4.10 -1.29
C ALA A 40 -6.38 -4.15 -0.29
N ALA A 41 -6.97 -5.31 -0.08
CA ALA A 41 -8.15 -5.47 0.79
C ALA A 41 -7.87 -5.26 2.27
N CYS A 42 -6.65 -5.52 2.74
CA CYS A 42 -6.29 -5.51 4.15
C CYS A 42 -5.38 -4.33 4.52
N HIS A 43 -4.50 -3.92 3.64
CA HIS A 43 -3.56 -2.82 3.87
C HIS A 43 -3.09 -2.23 2.54
N SER A 44 -2.38 -1.12 2.62
CA SER A 44 -1.87 -0.44 1.43
C SER A 44 -0.80 -1.26 0.71
N LEU A 45 -0.77 -1.16 -0.62
CA LEU A 45 0.19 -1.84 -1.47
C LEU A 45 1.62 -1.28 -1.36
N ASP A 46 1.80 -0.10 -0.78
CA ASP A 46 3.13 0.48 -0.56
C ASP A 46 3.97 -0.34 0.44
N TYR A 47 3.33 -1.21 1.20
CA TYR A 47 4.01 -2.19 2.03
C TYR A 47 4.99 -3.07 1.24
N ILE A 48 4.67 -3.36 -0.02
CA ILE A 48 5.50 -4.19 -0.90
C ILE A 48 6.83 -3.49 -1.23
N PRO A 49 6.85 -2.30 -1.85
CA PRO A 49 8.13 -1.63 -2.14
C PRO A 49 8.88 -1.22 -0.89
N MET A 50 8.21 -0.90 0.22
CA MET A 50 8.85 -0.57 1.48
C MET A 50 9.64 -1.74 2.07
N ASN A 51 9.18 -2.95 1.89
CA ASN A 51 9.85 -4.16 2.38
C ASN A 51 10.82 -4.78 1.36
N SER A 52 10.76 -4.38 0.11
CA SER A 52 11.56 -4.94 -0.98
C SER A 52 13.07 -5.00 -0.70
N PRO A 53 13.69 -4.05 0.03
CA PRO A 53 15.12 -4.16 0.34
C PRO A 53 15.49 -5.31 1.29
N PHE A 54 14.53 -5.82 2.05
CA PHE A 54 14.78 -6.79 3.10
C PHE A 54 14.50 -8.24 2.70
N PRO A 55 13.36 -8.58 2.08
CA PRO A 55 13.07 -9.95 1.70
C PRO A 55 13.88 -10.37 0.48
N ASN A 56 14.52 -11.52 0.57
CA ASN A 56 14.95 -12.24 -0.62
C ASN A 56 13.75 -12.98 -1.25
N ALA A 57 13.96 -13.62 -2.40
CA ALA A 57 12.88 -14.33 -3.09
C ALA A 57 12.15 -15.36 -2.20
N ALA A 58 12.89 -16.12 -1.39
CA ALA A 58 12.31 -17.14 -0.50
C ALA A 58 11.43 -16.51 0.60
N LEU A 59 11.77 -15.32 1.09
CA LEU A 59 10.99 -14.64 2.10
C LEU A 59 9.63 -14.17 1.56
N TRP A 60 9.53 -13.86 0.28
CA TRP A 60 8.23 -13.53 -0.32
C TRP A 60 7.26 -14.71 -0.31
N ASP A 61 7.74 -15.94 -0.54
CA ASP A 61 6.91 -17.13 -0.38
C ASP A 61 6.38 -17.25 1.06
N ALA A 62 7.24 -17.02 2.04
CA ALA A 62 6.86 -17.05 3.45
C ALA A 62 5.86 -15.95 3.80
N GLU A 63 6.02 -14.74 3.27
CA GLU A 63 5.10 -13.63 3.51
C GLU A 63 3.72 -13.89 2.92
N VAL A 64 3.62 -14.41 1.70
CA VAL A 64 2.34 -14.77 1.08
C VAL A 64 1.67 -15.87 1.89
N ALA A 65 2.40 -16.90 2.29
CA ALA A 65 1.87 -17.99 3.12
C ALA A 65 1.36 -17.46 4.47
N LYS A 66 2.06 -16.51 5.07
CA LYS A 66 1.67 -15.87 6.33
C LYS A 66 0.37 -15.08 6.21
N MET A 67 0.19 -14.33 5.12
CA MET A 67 -1.06 -13.60 4.87
C MET A 67 -2.25 -14.55 4.81
N ILE A 68 -2.09 -15.71 4.20
CA ILE A 68 -3.15 -16.71 4.07
C ILE A 68 -3.37 -17.45 5.40
N LYS A 69 -2.32 -17.98 6.00
CA LYS A 69 -2.42 -18.88 7.17
C LYS A 69 -2.62 -18.16 8.49
N ALA A 70 -1.91 -17.06 8.71
CA ALA A 70 -1.97 -16.33 9.97
C ALA A 70 -3.04 -15.24 9.96
N PHE A 71 -3.26 -14.57 8.85
CA PHE A 71 -4.18 -13.45 8.75
C PHE A 71 -5.47 -13.78 7.97
N GLY A 72 -5.59 -14.98 7.45
CA GLY A 72 -6.83 -15.45 6.83
C GLY A 72 -7.17 -14.80 5.48
N ALA A 73 -6.18 -14.34 4.73
CA ALA A 73 -6.41 -13.76 3.41
C ALA A 73 -7.10 -14.79 2.49
N PRO A 74 -8.25 -14.45 1.88
CA PRO A 74 -9.02 -15.39 1.06
C PRO A 74 -8.45 -15.48 -0.36
N ILE A 75 -7.26 -16.04 -0.48
CA ILE A 75 -6.51 -16.14 -1.74
C ILE A 75 -6.48 -17.60 -2.16
N SER A 76 -6.87 -17.90 -3.41
CA SER A 76 -6.75 -19.25 -3.97
C SER A 76 -5.31 -19.67 -4.13
N GLU A 77 -5.05 -20.98 -4.16
CA GLU A 77 -3.68 -21.49 -4.34
C GLU A 77 -3.06 -21.03 -5.67
N ALA A 78 -3.85 -20.99 -6.73
CA ALA A 78 -3.39 -20.51 -8.04
C ALA A 78 -3.01 -19.04 -7.99
N ASP A 79 -3.83 -18.21 -7.37
CA ASP A 79 -3.54 -16.78 -7.20
C ASP A 79 -2.36 -16.55 -6.25
N ALA A 80 -2.25 -17.33 -5.19
CA ALA A 80 -1.12 -17.26 -4.26
C ALA A 80 0.21 -17.54 -4.97
N LYS A 81 0.23 -18.53 -5.86
CA LYS A 81 1.40 -18.83 -6.67
C LYS A 81 1.77 -17.68 -7.60
N ASP A 82 0.80 -17.12 -8.30
CA ASP A 82 1.01 -16.00 -9.22
C ASP A 82 1.49 -14.76 -8.47
N ILE A 83 0.93 -14.50 -7.29
CA ILE A 83 1.35 -13.39 -6.42
C ILE A 83 2.78 -13.59 -5.94
N ALA A 84 3.11 -14.78 -5.44
CA ALA A 84 4.45 -15.09 -4.96
C ALA A 84 5.49 -14.98 -6.08
N ASP A 85 5.18 -15.50 -7.26
CA ASP A 85 6.06 -15.43 -8.43
C ASP A 85 6.29 -13.96 -8.85
N TYR A 86 5.24 -13.14 -8.85
CA TYR A 86 5.34 -11.71 -9.14
C TYR A 86 6.25 -11.00 -8.15
N LEU A 87 6.04 -11.22 -6.86
CA LEU A 87 6.82 -10.56 -5.80
C LEU A 87 8.29 -10.99 -5.83
N LYS A 88 8.53 -12.28 -6.01
CA LYS A 88 9.90 -12.80 -6.12
C LYS A 88 10.66 -12.22 -7.30
N LYS A 89 10.01 -12.10 -8.42
CA LYS A 89 10.64 -11.63 -9.67
C LYS A 89 10.87 -10.12 -9.65
N ASN A 90 9.95 -9.34 -9.11
CA ASN A 90 9.98 -7.89 -9.22
C ASN A 90 10.48 -7.17 -7.96
N TYR A 91 10.39 -7.80 -6.80
CA TYR A 91 10.73 -7.22 -5.50
C TYR A 91 11.61 -8.15 -4.64
N GLY A 92 12.00 -9.28 -5.13
CA GLY A 92 12.96 -10.17 -4.50
C GLY A 92 14.39 -9.82 -4.88
N SER A 93 15.28 -9.92 -3.93
CA SER A 93 16.73 -9.78 -4.16
C SER A 93 17.40 -11.12 -4.41
#